data_38d5d61ea8047f7abe8aac75a6f2d6a2
#
_entry.id   38d5d61ea8047f7abe8aac75a6f2d6a2
#
_cell.length_a   1.000
_cell.length_b   1.000
_cell.length_c   1.000
_cell.angle_alpha   90.00
_cell.angle_beta   90.00
_cell.angle_gamma   90.00
#
_symmetry.space_group_name_H-M   'P 1'
#
loop_
_entity.id
_entity.type
_entity.pdbx_description
1 polymer ?
#
loop_
_entity_poly.entity_id
_entity_poly.type
_entity_poly.pdbx_seq_one_letter_code
_entity_poly.pdbx_strand_id
1 'polypeptide(L)'
;QSPLNSSIGFLHAQKFNLKNEKNISYIMSFNFENKYSFREGVDRTFNLGQGNYDNNLYTTQYGYQTTFSALGGMKYKTNRLNLNFNTFLIKATESKIQDQLGYTNSLANKTNNLIRMNQYEESNYWNTQLYGDYKITEDGKHSIKAGGSYVKTSFRQPDRKFITGTKVNENEINMSYGGNNLNRQYLDVKGNFYYSSLLEYNLKFGENEKSNVLSIGYNSSLNDMQSTYRFFSGRRNIEKNYTANLNSISENINDDINNGILYVQEESNGDYKVKLNQFVNAGYINLFMTFGEKWNLNAGIRGESSTRTIKYREQGDPFGSAYRKKTDDKLDVLPSINAKRILNENSNLRVSLAKTITRPVAMELLPINYINADGTSESGNPDLKDSENYNLDFKYELFPNTKELFAVGVFGKIINNPIERVFKPTANSGGQITTFKNSEQAVIYGAEIEMLFQLSRINESLANFSLGFNTSLMSTDVKIDLKKQGNELENSTNRKLQGASSWLINSDLKYDFILNKDWKNSMTLVYNVYGDRIFAVGSSGIDHIYEKSFSKLDFVWTNSISKSIELKFGVDNILNPSYKKELGSKNTLNITEDSLILREFKKGVGFSFNIGYTF
;
A
#
# COMPACT_ATOMS: atom_id res chain seq x y z
N GLN A 1 27.44 14.46 2.61
CA GLN A 1 26.82 14.27 1.28
C GLN A 1 26.42 12.80 1.15
N SER A 2 25.18 12.50 0.77
CA SER A 2 24.80 11.14 0.44
C SER A 2 25.36 10.75 -0.93
N PRO A 3 25.72 9.47 -1.15
CA PRO A 3 26.00 8.95 -2.47
C PRO A 3 24.83 9.13 -3.41
N LEU A 4 25.08 9.06 -4.72
CA LEU A 4 24.01 9.15 -5.72
C LEU A 4 23.13 7.90 -5.67
N ASN A 5 21.83 8.12 -5.81
CA ASN A 5 20.89 7.04 -6.12
C ASN A 5 21.22 6.52 -7.52
N SER A 6 21.22 5.21 -7.70
CA SER A 6 21.49 4.60 -8.99
C SER A 6 20.57 3.41 -9.27
N SER A 7 20.27 3.20 -10.53
CA SER A 7 19.58 2.00 -11.00
C SER A 7 20.23 1.50 -12.29
N ILE A 8 20.24 0.19 -12.45
CA ILE A 8 20.67 -0.47 -13.68
C ILE A 8 19.63 -1.52 -14.03
N GLY A 9 19.16 -1.50 -15.26
CA GLY A 9 18.17 -2.44 -15.76
C GLY A 9 18.62 -3.07 -17.07
N PHE A 10 18.27 -4.35 -17.26
CA PHE A 10 18.45 -5.08 -18.49
C PHE A 10 17.14 -5.76 -18.85
N LEU A 11 16.74 -5.66 -20.12
CA LEU A 11 15.59 -6.37 -20.65
C LEU A 11 15.96 -6.95 -22.01
N HIS A 12 15.68 -8.23 -22.18
CA HIS A 12 15.81 -8.91 -23.47
C HIS A 12 14.56 -9.74 -23.75
N ALA A 13 14.01 -9.63 -24.95
CA ALA A 13 12.86 -10.39 -25.38
C ALA A 13 13.02 -10.81 -26.83
N GLN A 14 12.68 -12.05 -27.14
CA GLN A 14 12.76 -12.56 -28.49
C GLN A 14 11.61 -13.50 -28.81
N LYS A 15 11.18 -13.49 -30.08
CA LYS A 15 10.17 -14.39 -30.63
C LYS A 15 10.76 -15.20 -31.76
N PHE A 16 10.59 -16.52 -31.68
CA PHE A 16 10.98 -17.47 -32.69
C PHE A 16 9.72 -18.02 -33.36
N ASN A 17 9.63 -17.86 -34.67
CA ASN A 17 8.58 -18.48 -35.47
C ASN A 17 9.07 -19.87 -35.90
N LEU A 18 8.31 -20.88 -35.55
CA LEU A 18 8.54 -22.27 -35.90
C LEU A 18 7.65 -22.64 -37.08
N LYS A 19 7.87 -23.83 -37.65
CA LYS A 19 7.02 -24.39 -38.73
C LYS A 19 5.56 -24.55 -38.19
N ASN A 20 4.59 -24.54 -39.11
CA ASN A 20 3.17 -24.77 -38.84
C ASN A 20 2.55 -23.75 -37.85
N GLU A 21 2.80 -22.46 -38.06
CA GLU A 21 2.22 -21.34 -37.27
C GLU A 21 2.49 -21.42 -35.75
N LYS A 22 3.50 -22.19 -35.35
CA LYS A 22 3.94 -22.26 -33.96
C LYS A 22 4.95 -21.16 -33.67
N ASN A 23 4.91 -20.63 -32.48
CA ASN A 23 5.95 -19.71 -32.03
C ASN A 23 6.28 -19.91 -30.55
N ILE A 24 7.53 -19.64 -30.22
CA ILE A 24 8.05 -19.56 -28.88
C ILE A 24 8.55 -18.13 -28.69
N SER A 25 8.20 -17.50 -27.59
CA SER A 25 8.77 -16.22 -27.21
C SER A 25 9.20 -16.25 -25.76
N TYR A 26 10.24 -15.51 -25.45
CA TYR A 26 10.68 -15.31 -24.07
C TYR A 26 10.94 -13.85 -23.78
N ILE A 27 10.91 -13.52 -22.52
CA ILE A 27 11.31 -12.25 -21.95
C ILE A 27 12.14 -12.51 -20.70
N MET A 28 13.23 -11.79 -20.55
CA MET A 28 14.04 -11.75 -19.33
C MET A 28 14.31 -10.29 -18.98
N SER A 29 14.14 -9.96 -17.70
CA SER A 29 14.45 -8.63 -17.20
C SER A 29 15.11 -8.74 -15.85
N PHE A 30 16.13 -7.91 -15.62
CA PHE A 30 16.80 -7.72 -14.33
C PHE A 30 16.86 -6.24 -14.06
N ASN A 31 16.60 -5.86 -12.82
CA ASN A 31 16.76 -4.49 -12.37
C ASN A 31 17.36 -4.47 -10.97
N PHE A 32 18.32 -3.59 -10.75
CA PHE A 32 18.87 -3.27 -9.44
C PHE A 32 18.80 -1.77 -9.23
N GLU A 33 18.32 -1.36 -8.08
CA GLU A 33 18.20 0.03 -7.67
C GLU A 33 18.74 0.19 -6.26
N ASN A 34 19.48 1.27 -6.02
CA ASN A 34 19.76 1.76 -4.68
C ASN A 34 19.26 3.20 -4.51
N LYS A 35 18.81 3.51 -3.29
CA LYS A 35 18.23 4.81 -2.98
C LYS A 35 18.61 5.25 -1.58
N TYR A 36 19.15 6.45 -1.46
CA TYR A 36 19.36 7.15 -0.21
C TYR A 36 18.22 8.14 0.01
N SER A 37 17.79 8.29 1.24
CA SER A 37 16.75 9.23 1.63
C SER A 37 17.11 9.95 2.91
N PHE A 38 16.74 11.21 2.98
CA PHE A 38 16.82 12.04 4.18
C PHE A 38 15.49 12.74 4.37
N ARG A 39 15.04 12.82 5.62
CA ARG A 39 13.91 13.67 6.00
C ARG A 39 14.13 14.22 7.39
N GLU A 40 13.57 15.39 7.62
CA GLU A 40 13.53 16.05 8.92
C GLU A 40 12.16 16.66 9.17
N GLY A 41 11.82 16.78 10.44
CA GLY A 41 10.53 17.32 10.84
C GLY A 41 10.24 17.13 12.31
N VAL A 42 8.96 17.14 12.68
CA VAL A 42 8.52 16.95 14.06
C VAL A 42 7.59 15.74 14.18
N ASP A 43 7.75 14.99 15.26
CA ASP A 43 6.83 13.96 15.73
C ASP A 43 6.39 14.27 17.15
N ARG A 44 5.07 14.28 17.39
CA ARG A 44 4.47 14.66 18.66
C ARG A 44 3.39 13.67 19.06
N THR A 45 3.27 13.41 20.36
CA THR A 45 2.14 12.71 20.96
C THR A 45 1.48 13.62 21.98
N PHE A 46 0.16 13.57 22.07
CA PHE A 46 -0.61 14.48 22.88
C PHE A 46 -1.27 13.78 24.06
N ASN A 47 -1.17 14.35 25.27
CA ASN A 47 -1.84 13.88 26.46
C ASN A 47 -3.12 14.67 26.70
N LEU A 48 -4.25 14.03 26.43
CA LEU A 48 -5.57 14.66 26.60
C LEU A 48 -5.90 14.99 28.06
N GLY A 49 -5.47 14.14 28.99
CA GLY A 49 -5.76 14.35 30.42
C GLY A 49 -5.04 15.55 31.00
N GLN A 50 -3.92 15.94 30.44
CA GLN A 50 -3.10 17.07 30.89
C GLN A 50 -3.17 18.28 29.95
N GLY A 51 -3.75 18.16 28.77
CA GLY A 51 -3.83 19.22 27.76
C GLY A 51 -2.47 19.65 27.18
N ASN A 52 -1.45 18.80 27.26
CA ASN A 52 -0.09 19.07 26.78
C ASN A 52 0.47 17.90 25.94
N TYR A 53 1.70 18.04 25.44
CA TYR A 53 2.38 16.95 24.75
C TYR A 53 3.02 15.96 25.74
N ASP A 54 2.80 14.67 25.51
CA ASP A 54 3.62 13.61 26.10
C ASP A 54 5.03 13.61 25.48
N ASN A 55 5.09 13.78 24.17
CA ASN A 55 6.36 13.88 23.44
C ASN A 55 6.29 15.05 22.45
N ASN A 56 7.38 15.81 22.34
CA ASN A 56 7.59 16.84 21.32
C ASN A 56 9.02 16.72 20.82
N LEU A 57 9.19 16.01 19.70
CA LEU A 57 10.47 15.53 19.22
C LEU A 57 10.76 16.06 17.82
N TYR A 58 11.94 16.64 17.64
CA TYR A 58 12.49 16.91 16.32
C TYR A 58 13.13 15.65 15.79
N THR A 59 12.67 15.20 14.63
CA THR A 59 13.04 13.92 14.02
C THR A 59 13.92 14.15 12.81
N THR A 60 15.07 13.48 12.76
CA THR A 60 15.90 13.32 11.57
C THR A 60 15.98 11.85 11.19
N GLN A 61 15.79 11.52 9.92
CA GLN A 61 15.83 10.15 9.45
C GLN A 61 16.70 10.02 8.21
N TYR A 62 17.58 9.03 8.23
CA TYR A 62 18.42 8.59 7.12
C TYR A 62 17.99 7.18 6.71
N GLY A 63 17.79 6.98 5.42
CA GLY A 63 17.43 5.69 4.86
C GLY A 63 18.34 5.29 3.71
N TYR A 64 18.64 4.00 3.64
CA TYR A 64 19.30 3.37 2.49
C TYR A 64 18.48 2.16 2.08
N GLN A 65 18.03 2.14 0.84
CA GLN A 65 17.21 1.07 0.27
C GLN A 65 17.93 0.44 -0.90
N THR A 66 17.78 -0.88 -1.05
CA THR A 66 18.14 -1.58 -2.28
C THR A 66 16.97 -2.40 -2.76
N THR A 67 16.77 -2.46 -4.07
CA THR A 67 15.76 -3.30 -4.69
C THR A 67 16.40 -4.06 -5.84
N PHE A 68 16.30 -5.38 -5.79
CA PHE A 68 16.62 -6.27 -6.89
C PHE A 68 15.33 -6.90 -7.40
N SER A 69 15.12 -6.89 -8.71
CA SER A 69 14.01 -7.59 -9.34
C SER A 69 14.47 -8.37 -10.56
N ALA A 70 13.88 -9.54 -10.76
CA ALA A 70 14.10 -10.40 -11.91
C ALA A 70 12.77 -10.94 -12.42
N LEU A 71 12.60 -10.92 -13.74
CA LEU A 71 11.46 -11.49 -14.45
C LEU A 71 11.96 -12.47 -15.51
N GLY A 72 11.40 -13.66 -15.51
CA GLY A 72 11.53 -14.62 -16.60
C GLY A 72 10.15 -15.01 -17.11
N GLY A 73 9.93 -14.92 -18.42
CA GLY A 73 8.68 -15.31 -19.05
C GLY A 73 8.93 -16.15 -20.30
N MET A 74 8.11 -17.15 -20.53
CA MET A 74 8.12 -17.95 -21.74
C MET A 74 6.69 -18.19 -22.22
N LYS A 75 6.47 -18.01 -23.50
CA LYS A 75 5.19 -18.27 -24.16
C LYS A 75 5.38 -19.22 -25.32
N TYR A 76 4.58 -20.29 -25.34
CA TYR A 76 4.44 -21.17 -26.45
C TYR A 76 3.04 -21.05 -27.05
N LYS A 77 2.95 -20.75 -28.33
CA LYS A 77 1.68 -20.57 -29.03
C LYS A 77 1.63 -21.44 -30.27
N THR A 78 0.51 -22.12 -30.45
CA THR A 78 0.09 -22.84 -31.66
C THR A 78 -1.30 -22.35 -32.07
N ASN A 79 -1.87 -22.93 -33.14
CA ASN A 79 -3.24 -22.62 -33.54
C ASN A 79 -4.27 -22.95 -32.46
N ARG A 80 -4.03 -23.96 -31.62
CA ARG A 80 -4.98 -24.42 -30.59
C ARG A 80 -4.51 -24.18 -29.16
N LEU A 81 -3.20 -24.15 -28.91
CA LEU A 81 -2.64 -24.02 -27.56
C LEU A 81 -1.90 -22.69 -27.41
N ASN A 82 -2.17 -21.96 -26.34
CA ASN A 82 -1.39 -20.82 -25.88
C ASN A 82 -0.98 -21.09 -24.43
N LEU A 83 0.29 -21.36 -24.19
CA LEU A 83 0.86 -21.66 -22.87
C LEU A 83 1.78 -20.52 -22.47
N ASN A 84 1.60 -19.98 -21.25
CA ASN A 84 2.39 -18.91 -20.69
C ASN A 84 2.96 -19.35 -19.35
N PHE A 85 4.26 -19.27 -19.22
CA PHE A 85 5.01 -19.44 -17.98
C PHE A 85 5.67 -18.12 -17.61
N ASN A 86 5.49 -17.69 -16.36
CA ASN A 86 6.15 -16.49 -15.83
C ASN A 86 6.70 -16.79 -14.44
N THR A 87 7.88 -16.26 -14.15
CA THR A 87 8.44 -16.23 -12.81
C THR A 87 8.97 -14.83 -12.50
N PHE A 88 8.71 -14.35 -11.30
CA PHE A 88 9.07 -13.03 -10.87
C PHE A 88 9.62 -13.05 -9.45
N LEU A 89 10.78 -12.43 -9.26
CA LEU A 89 11.47 -12.30 -7.99
C LEU A 89 11.70 -10.82 -7.66
N ILE A 90 11.36 -10.42 -6.43
CA ILE A 90 11.77 -9.13 -5.87
C ILE A 90 12.46 -9.39 -4.52
N LYS A 91 13.59 -8.74 -4.30
CA LYS A 91 14.23 -8.60 -3.01
C LYS A 91 14.42 -7.10 -2.75
N ALA A 92 13.82 -6.61 -1.68
CA ALA A 92 13.98 -5.24 -1.22
C ALA A 92 14.57 -5.22 0.20
N THR A 93 15.51 -4.32 0.45
CA THR A 93 16.08 -4.10 1.78
C THR A 93 16.00 -2.61 2.12
N GLU A 94 15.84 -2.31 3.40
CA GLU A 94 15.93 -0.95 3.91
C GLU A 94 16.75 -0.93 5.21
N SER A 95 17.76 -0.07 5.26
CA SER A 95 18.47 0.29 6.49
C SER A 95 18.09 1.72 6.86
N LYS A 96 17.64 1.92 8.09
CA LYS A 96 17.12 3.18 8.58
C LYS A 96 17.71 3.55 9.92
N ILE A 97 18.17 4.79 10.04
CA ILE A 97 18.56 5.43 11.30
C ILE A 97 17.64 6.63 11.49
N GLN A 98 16.98 6.67 12.64
CA GLN A 98 16.11 7.78 13.02
C GLN A 98 16.52 8.30 14.39
N ASP A 99 16.79 9.60 14.47
CA ASP A 99 17.04 10.32 15.70
C ASP A 99 15.87 11.24 16.01
N GLN A 100 15.36 11.16 17.22
CA GLN A 100 14.30 11.99 17.74
C GLN A 100 14.81 12.71 18.99
N LEU A 101 14.96 14.03 18.89
CA LEU A 101 15.51 14.87 19.96
C LEU A 101 14.44 15.82 20.49
N GLY A 102 14.28 15.90 21.80
CA GLY A 102 13.37 16.84 22.41
C GLY A 102 12.81 16.43 23.76
N TYR A 103 11.57 16.81 24.02
CA TYR A 103 10.87 16.54 25.27
C TYR A 103 10.17 15.18 25.20
N THR A 104 10.31 14.39 26.25
CA THR A 104 9.51 13.19 26.51
C THR A 104 9.02 13.21 27.96
N ASN A 105 7.75 12.88 28.20
CA ASN A 105 7.18 12.85 29.55
C ASN A 105 7.83 11.78 30.46
N SER A 106 8.33 10.70 29.87
CA SER A 106 9.02 9.64 30.60
C SER A 106 10.37 10.09 31.20
N LEU A 107 10.93 11.19 30.71
CA LEU A 107 12.16 11.82 31.19
C LEU A 107 11.91 13.30 31.48
N ALA A 108 11.05 13.57 32.46
CA ALA A 108 10.51 14.88 32.77
C ALA A 108 11.55 16.02 32.78
N ASN A 109 11.16 17.18 32.23
CA ASN A 109 11.85 18.46 32.24
C ASN A 109 13.17 18.58 31.46
N LYS A 110 13.46 17.68 30.49
CA LYS A 110 14.65 17.79 29.62
C LYS A 110 14.25 17.90 28.16
N THR A 111 14.77 18.90 27.48
CA THR A 111 14.58 19.12 26.04
C THR A 111 15.63 18.43 25.15
N ASN A 112 16.59 17.75 25.78
CA ASN A 112 17.69 17.04 25.11
C ASN A 112 17.59 15.50 25.22
N ASN A 113 16.37 14.99 25.44
CA ASN A 113 16.13 13.56 25.33
C ASN A 113 16.29 13.11 23.90
N LEU A 114 17.02 12.01 23.71
CA LEU A 114 17.27 11.41 22.41
C LEU A 114 16.72 9.99 22.39
N ILE A 115 15.93 9.70 21.36
CA ILE A 115 15.53 8.34 20.99
C ILE A 115 16.17 8.06 19.64
N ARG A 116 17.12 7.12 19.58
CA ARG A 116 17.70 6.61 18.34
C ARG A 116 17.08 5.28 18.00
N MET A 117 16.56 5.15 16.78
CA MET A 117 16.13 3.89 16.20
C MET A 117 17.08 3.49 15.07
N ASN A 118 17.65 2.28 15.18
CA ASN A 118 18.36 1.63 14.09
C ASN A 118 17.52 0.46 13.62
N GLN A 119 17.19 0.39 12.34
CA GLN A 119 16.34 -0.64 11.76
C GLN A 119 16.95 -1.15 10.46
N TYR A 120 16.96 -2.46 10.30
CA TYR A 120 17.16 -3.12 9.02
C TYR A 120 15.94 -3.97 8.73
N GLU A 121 15.48 -3.93 7.48
CA GLU A 121 14.39 -4.77 7.02
C GLU A 121 14.67 -5.37 5.64
N GLU A 122 14.15 -6.55 5.43
CA GLU A 122 14.26 -7.29 4.19
C GLU A 122 12.90 -7.85 3.80
N SER A 123 12.49 -7.60 2.56
CA SER A 123 11.30 -8.16 1.94
C SER A 123 11.69 -9.01 0.74
N ASN A 124 11.14 -10.22 0.67
CA ASN A 124 11.30 -11.10 -0.47
C ASN A 124 9.92 -11.49 -1.01
N TYR A 125 9.79 -11.46 -2.32
CA TYR A 125 8.61 -11.89 -3.05
C TYR A 125 9.03 -12.76 -4.22
N TRP A 126 8.52 -13.97 -4.29
CA TRP A 126 8.70 -14.87 -5.42
C TRP A 126 7.35 -15.39 -5.88
N ASN A 127 7.07 -15.24 -7.17
CA ASN A 127 5.83 -15.67 -7.80
C ASN A 127 6.16 -16.44 -9.08
N THR A 128 5.59 -17.62 -9.23
CA THR A 128 5.66 -18.43 -10.45
C THR A 128 4.27 -18.80 -10.89
N GLN A 129 3.99 -18.65 -12.18
CA GLN A 129 2.68 -18.84 -12.78
C GLN A 129 2.78 -19.65 -14.06
N LEU A 130 1.83 -20.55 -14.24
CA LEU A 130 1.63 -21.30 -15.48
C LEU A 130 0.15 -21.21 -15.88
N TYR A 131 -0.13 -20.64 -17.04
CA TYR A 131 -1.47 -20.51 -17.59
C TYR A 131 -1.51 -20.98 -19.03
N GLY A 132 -2.59 -21.67 -19.39
CA GLY A 132 -2.81 -22.14 -20.74
C GLY A 132 -4.26 -21.94 -21.19
N ASP A 133 -4.41 -21.61 -22.47
CA ASP A 133 -5.67 -21.62 -23.19
C ASP A 133 -5.60 -22.71 -24.27
N TYR A 134 -6.57 -23.61 -24.29
CA TYR A 134 -6.67 -24.67 -25.28
C TYR A 134 -8.00 -24.61 -26.01
N LYS A 135 -7.96 -24.49 -27.33
CA LYS A 135 -9.13 -24.59 -28.20
C LYS A 135 -9.45 -26.09 -28.44
N ILE A 136 -10.61 -26.52 -27.92
CA ILE A 136 -11.07 -27.91 -28.08
C ILE A 136 -11.46 -28.14 -29.55
N THR A 137 -12.21 -27.20 -30.13
CA THR A 137 -12.64 -27.24 -31.54
C THR A 137 -11.76 -26.36 -32.42
N GLU A 138 -11.65 -26.67 -33.70
CA GLU A 138 -10.82 -25.92 -34.66
C GLU A 138 -11.30 -24.50 -34.88
N ASP A 139 -12.61 -24.30 -34.89
CA ASP A 139 -13.25 -22.98 -34.96
C ASP A 139 -13.10 -22.15 -33.69
N GLY A 140 -12.56 -22.74 -32.61
CA GLY A 140 -12.36 -22.09 -31.31
C GLY A 140 -13.66 -21.73 -30.59
N LYS A 141 -14.81 -22.35 -30.96
CA LYS A 141 -16.07 -22.19 -30.22
C LYS A 141 -15.97 -22.72 -28.81
N HIS A 142 -15.28 -23.83 -28.63
CA HIS A 142 -15.08 -24.45 -27.33
C HIS A 142 -13.61 -24.29 -26.92
N SER A 143 -13.37 -23.71 -25.75
CA SER A 143 -12.02 -23.58 -25.21
C SER A 143 -12.00 -23.76 -23.70
N ILE A 144 -10.84 -24.17 -23.19
CA ILE A 144 -10.54 -24.31 -21.78
C ILE A 144 -9.38 -23.40 -21.46
N LYS A 145 -9.51 -22.63 -20.38
CA LYS A 145 -8.39 -21.97 -19.71
C LYS A 145 -8.10 -22.70 -18.41
N ALA A 146 -6.85 -23.01 -18.18
CA ALA A 146 -6.38 -23.63 -16.94
C ALA A 146 -5.07 -22.99 -16.51
N GLY A 147 -4.86 -22.92 -15.22
CA GLY A 147 -3.60 -22.40 -14.71
C GLY A 147 -3.52 -22.37 -13.22
N GLY A 148 -2.34 -22.00 -12.74
CA GLY A 148 -2.09 -21.85 -11.33
C GLY A 148 -0.89 -20.97 -11.06
N SER A 149 -0.82 -20.49 -9.83
CA SER A 149 0.31 -19.73 -9.33
C SER A 149 0.77 -20.24 -7.97
N TYR A 150 2.07 -20.09 -7.75
CA TYR A 150 2.71 -20.28 -6.46
C TYR A 150 3.43 -18.99 -6.08
N VAL A 151 3.14 -18.50 -4.87
CA VAL A 151 3.79 -17.30 -4.32
C VAL A 151 4.38 -17.61 -2.97
N LYS A 152 5.59 -17.15 -2.75
CA LYS A 152 6.27 -17.16 -1.45
C LYS A 152 6.71 -15.75 -1.10
N THR A 153 6.44 -15.35 0.15
CA THR A 153 6.81 -14.03 0.65
C THR A 153 7.53 -14.13 1.99
N SER A 154 8.38 -13.17 2.28
CA SER A 154 8.91 -12.98 3.62
C SER A 154 9.16 -11.49 3.87
N PHE A 155 8.88 -11.06 5.10
CA PHE A 155 9.27 -9.76 5.63
C PHE A 155 9.98 -9.98 6.96
N ARG A 156 11.15 -9.39 7.13
CA ARG A 156 12.00 -9.59 8.30
C ARG A 156 12.56 -8.27 8.80
N GLN A 157 12.46 -8.06 10.10
CA GLN A 157 13.20 -7.04 10.84
C GLN A 157 14.07 -7.77 11.88
N PRO A 158 15.27 -8.21 11.51
CA PRO A 158 16.05 -9.11 12.34
C PRO A 158 16.66 -8.45 13.58
N ASP A 159 16.77 -7.13 13.61
CA ASP A 159 17.35 -6.41 14.72
C ASP A 159 16.99 -4.91 14.66
N ARG A 160 15.82 -4.58 15.20
CA ARG A 160 15.39 -3.20 15.35
C ARG A 160 15.72 -2.71 16.75
N LYS A 161 16.62 -1.74 16.86
CA LYS A 161 17.14 -1.23 18.13
C LYS A 161 16.53 0.12 18.45
N PHE A 162 16.09 0.29 19.70
CA PHE A 162 15.73 1.58 20.27
C PHE A 162 16.70 1.87 21.42
N ILE A 163 17.28 3.05 21.39
CA ILE A 163 18.25 3.54 22.36
C ILE A 163 17.74 4.88 22.86
N THR A 164 17.43 4.98 24.13
CA THR A 164 16.87 6.18 24.75
C THR A 164 17.79 6.70 25.84
N GLY A 165 18.01 8.01 25.86
CA GLY A 165 18.83 8.65 26.89
C GLY A 165 18.81 10.18 26.75
N THR A 166 19.73 10.82 27.45
CA THR A 166 19.92 12.26 27.40
C THR A 166 21.16 12.59 26.58
N LYS A 167 21.02 13.39 25.53
CA LYS A 167 22.14 13.86 24.71
C LYS A 167 23.03 14.76 25.54
N VAL A 168 24.32 14.43 25.67
CA VAL A 168 25.32 15.20 26.42
C VAL A 168 25.99 16.23 25.53
N ASN A 169 26.39 15.80 24.33
CA ASN A 169 26.96 16.63 23.26
C ASN A 169 26.60 16.00 21.89
N GLU A 170 27.20 16.49 20.80
CA GLU A 170 26.87 16.00 19.46
C GLU A 170 27.16 14.52 19.26
N ASN A 171 28.13 13.96 19.97
CA ASN A 171 28.61 12.60 19.79
C ASN A 171 28.30 11.67 20.97
N GLU A 172 27.70 12.15 22.05
CA GLU A 172 27.54 11.36 23.27
C GLU A 172 26.11 11.40 23.82
N ILE A 173 25.66 10.25 24.29
CA ILE A 173 24.39 10.04 24.97
C ILE A 173 24.64 9.44 26.35
N ASN A 174 23.98 10.00 27.37
CA ASN A 174 23.92 9.40 28.69
C ASN A 174 22.66 8.53 28.77
N MET A 175 22.83 7.22 28.92
CA MET A 175 21.77 6.23 28.95
C MET A 175 21.60 5.69 30.35
N SER A 176 20.35 5.56 30.81
CA SER A 176 20.02 4.72 31.95
C SER A 176 19.60 3.33 31.45
N TYR A 177 20.22 2.28 31.97
CA TYR A 177 19.83 0.92 31.67
C TYR A 177 18.71 0.46 32.58
N GLY A 178 17.64 0.00 32.01
CA GLY A 178 16.46 -0.50 32.70
C GLY A 178 15.21 -0.33 31.84
N GLY A 179 14.36 -1.34 31.82
CA GLY A 179 13.07 -1.29 31.18
C GLY A 179 13.10 -0.96 29.69
N ASN A 180 12.80 0.28 29.32
CA ASN A 180 12.53 0.66 27.93
C ASN A 180 13.67 1.42 27.25
N ASN A 181 14.79 1.69 27.93
CA ASN A 181 15.84 2.58 27.40
C ASN A 181 16.74 1.93 26.35
N LEU A 182 16.89 0.61 26.40
CA LEU A 182 17.50 -0.18 25.34
C LEU A 182 16.58 -1.34 25.01
N ASN A 183 15.89 -1.23 23.88
CA ASN A 183 14.95 -2.24 23.42
C ASN A 183 15.37 -2.76 22.04
N ARG A 184 15.33 -4.08 21.85
CA ARG A 184 15.60 -4.75 20.56
C ARG A 184 14.38 -5.55 20.17
N GLN A 185 13.93 -5.38 18.94
CA GLN A 185 12.74 -6.03 18.40
C GLN A 185 13.10 -6.86 17.17
N TYR A 186 12.48 -8.02 17.07
CA TYR A 186 12.63 -8.95 15.95
C TYR A 186 11.24 -9.27 15.42
N LEU A 187 11.01 -8.98 14.15
CA LEU A 187 9.77 -9.34 13.45
C LEU A 187 10.12 -10.21 12.25
N ASP A 188 9.48 -11.36 12.14
CA ASP A 188 9.60 -12.28 11.01
C ASP A 188 8.19 -12.66 10.56
N VAL A 189 7.79 -12.24 9.36
CA VAL A 189 6.52 -12.58 8.73
C VAL A 189 6.81 -13.42 7.50
N LYS A 190 6.36 -14.67 7.51
CA LYS A 190 6.53 -15.62 6.42
C LYS A 190 5.20 -15.94 5.80
N GLY A 191 5.02 -15.59 4.54
CA GLY A 191 4.03 -16.20 3.67
C GLY A 191 4.62 -17.53 3.19
N ASN A 192 4.37 -18.60 3.93
CA ASN A 192 4.94 -19.92 3.66
C ASN A 192 4.62 -20.32 2.23
N PHE A 193 3.38 -20.15 1.83
CA PHE A 193 2.91 -20.30 0.46
C PHE A 193 1.55 -19.63 0.23
N TYR A 194 1.35 -19.19 -0.99
CA TYR A 194 0.05 -18.88 -1.55
C TYR A 194 -0.09 -19.64 -2.87
N TYR A 195 -1.05 -20.53 -2.95
CA TYR A 195 -1.42 -21.22 -4.19
C TYR A 195 -2.71 -20.64 -4.73
N SER A 196 -2.79 -20.48 -6.04
CA SER A 196 -4.07 -20.26 -6.71
C SER A 196 -4.20 -21.16 -7.92
N SER A 197 -5.43 -21.54 -8.23
CA SER A 197 -5.77 -22.33 -9.42
C SER A 197 -7.00 -21.76 -10.11
N LEU A 198 -7.06 -21.96 -11.41
CA LEU A 198 -8.16 -21.58 -12.29
C LEU A 198 -8.43 -22.71 -13.28
N LEU A 199 -9.70 -23.05 -13.45
CA LEU A 199 -10.21 -23.84 -14.55
C LEU A 199 -11.47 -23.19 -15.10
N GLU A 200 -11.48 -22.83 -16.37
CA GLU A 200 -12.59 -22.15 -17.02
C GLU A 200 -12.87 -22.77 -18.40
N TYR A 201 -14.11 -23.12 -18.63
CA TYR A 201 -14.61 -23.50 -19.93
C TYR A 201 -15.34 -22.33 -20.57
N ASN A 202 -15.04 -22.06 -21.84
CA ASN A 202 -15.66 -20.99 -22.62
C ASN A 202 -16.37 -21.59 -23.85
N LEU A 203 -17.62 -21.22 -23.99
CA LEU A 203 -18.43 -21.52 -25.15
C LEU A 203 -18.75 -20.21 -25.90
N LYS A 204 -18.27 -20.10 -27.12
CA LYS A 204 -18.65 -19.01 -28.04
C LYS A 204 -19.87 -19.46 -28.85
N PHE A 205 -20.85 -18.57 -28.98
CA PHE A 205 -22.08 -18.83 -29.72
C PHE A 205 -22.58 -17.55 -30.41
N GLY A 206 -23.41 -17.72 -31.43
CA GLY A 206 -23.94 -16.63 -32.27
C GLY A 206 -23.42 -16.69 -33.70
N GLU A 207 -24.15 -16.04 -34.64
CA GLU A 207 -23.92 -16.16 -36.08
C GLU A 207 -22.84 -15.22 -36.63
N ASN A 208 -22.38 -14.23 -35.85
CA ASN A 208 -21.41 -13.23 -36.31
C ASN A 208 -20.07 -13.37 -35.58
N GLU A 209 -18.96 -12.85 -36.16
CA GLU A 209 -17.62 -12.76 -35.59
C GLU A 209 -17.57 -12.08 -34.21
N LYS A 210 -18.61 -11.33 -33.82
CA LYS A 210 -18.85 -10.81 -32.47
C LYS A 210 -19.53 -11.87 -31.63
N SER A 211 -18.80 -12.91 -31.29
CA SER A 211 -19.35 -14.06 -30.58
C SER A 211 -19.71 -13.73 -29.14
N ASN A 212 -20.94 -14.05 -28.76
CA ASN A 212 -21.31 -14.17 -27.35
C ASN A 212 -20.46 -15.27 -26.70
N VAL A 213 -20.15 -15.10 -25.41
CA VAL A 213 -19.31 -16.06 -24.67
C VAL A 213 -20.01 -16.41 -23.36
N LEU A 214 -20.27 -17.70 -23.19
CA LEU A 214 -20.62 -18.28 -21.89
C LEU A 214 -19.33 -18.87 -21.27
N SER A 215 -18.98 -18.37 -20.09
CA SER A 215 -17.85 -18.87 -19.31
C SER A 215 -18.36 -19.55 -18.04
N ILE A 216 -17.92 -20.78 -17.78
CA ILE A 216 -18.17 -21.49 -16.53
C ILE A 216 -16.81 -21.84 -15.95
N GLY A 217 -16.57 -21.40 -14.70
CA GLY A 217 -15.25 -21.55 -14.14
C GLY A 217 -15.27 -21.88 -12.65
N TYR A 218 -14.15 -22.41 -12.23
CA TYR A 218 -13.81 -22.65 -10.84
C TYR A 218 -12.42 -22.08 -10.57
N ASN A 219 -12.28 -21.42 -9.42
CA ASN A 219 -10.95 -21.07 -8.90
C ASN A 219 -10.87 -21.33 -7.41
N SER A 220 -9.64 -21.57 -6.96
CA SER A 220 -9.35 -21.68 -5.54
C SER A 220 -8.06 -20.97 -5.18
N SER A 221 -7.94 -20.57 -3.92
CA SER A 221 -6.68 -20.09 -3.37
C SER A 221 -6.48 -20.57 -1.94
N LEU A 222 -5.24 -20.86 -1.59
CA LEU A 222 -4.83 -21.27 -0.26
C LEU A 222 -3.65 -20.40 0.16
N ASN A 223 -3.81 -19.67 1.27
CA ASN A 223 -2.79 -18.83 1.87
C ASN A 223 -2.41 -19.38 3.24
N ASP A 224 -1.12 -19.62 3.46
CA ASP A 224 -0.56 -19.99 4.76
C ASP A 224 0.51 -18.97 5.14
N MET A 225 0.33 -18.33 6.27
CA MET A 225 1.23 -17.30 6.77
C MET A 225 1.51 -17.49 8.26
N GLN A 226 2.73 -17.17 8.66
CA GLN A 226 3.16 -17.14 10.04
C GLN A 226 3.90 -15.84 10.34
N SER A 227 3.57 -15.22 11.47
CA SER A 227 4.32 -14.11 12.04
C SER A 227 4.93 -14.51 13.38
N THR A 228 6.15 -14.08 13.63
CA THR A 228 6.83 -14.22 14.92
C THR A 228 7.37 -12.84 15.30
N TYR A 229 7.05 -12.40 16.51
CA TYR A 229 7.51 -11.13 17.05
C TYR A 229 8.14 -11.36 18.42
N ARG A 230 9.34 -10.82 18.61
CA ARG A 230 10.07 -10.92 19.88
C ARG A 230 10.67 -9.58 20.22
N PHE A 231 10.72 -9.25 21.49
CA PHE A 231 11.40 -8.06 21.97
C PHE A 231 12.22 -8.35 23.24
N PHE A 232 13.31 -7.63 23.36
CA PHE A 232 14.31 -7.80 24.39
C PHE A 232 14.66 -6.45 24.99
N SER A 233 14.82 -6.38 26.30
CA SER A 233 15.36 -5.21 26.99
C SER A 233 16.83 -5.42 27.36
N GLY A 234 17.64 -4.37 27.27
CA GLY A 234 18.99 -4.34 27.81
C GLY A 234 18.95 -4.05 29.31
N ARG A 235 19.55 -4.89 30.10
CA ARG A 235 19.66 -4.78 31.56
C ARG A 235 21.10 -4.69 31.97
N ARG A 236 21.38 -3.97 33.03
CA ARG A 236 22.72 -3.80 33.57
C ARG A 236 22.86 -4.42 34.96
N ASN A 237 24.02 -5.02 35.23
CA ASN A 237 24.33 -5.59 36.53
C ASN A 237 24.65 -4.51 37.58
N ILE A 238 24.93 -3.27 37.17
CA ILE A 238 25.28 -2.15 38.03
C ILE A 238 24.44 -0.91 37.67
N GLU A 239 23.73 -0.33 38.61
CA GLU A 239 22.97 0.90 38.44
C GLU A 239 23.88 2.14 38.34
N LYS A 240 24.51 2.34 37.22
CA LYS A 240 25.23 3.58 36.88
C LYS A 240 24.75 4.14 35.54
N ASN A 241 24.64 5.46 35.48
CA ASN A 241 24.50 6.15 34.19
C ASN A 241 25.70 5.82 33.31
N TYR A 242 25.42 5.55 32.05
CA TYR A 242 26.42 5.15 31.08
C TYR A 242 26.44 6.16 29.92
N THR A 243 27.65 6.66 29.63
CA THR A 243 27.85 7.55 28.47
C THR A 243 28.42 6.74 27.33
N ALA A 244 27.71 6.75 26.20
CA ALA A 244 28.12 6.05 24.98
C ALA A 244 28.31 7.02 23.82
N ASN A 245 29.25 6.70 22.93
CA ASN A 245 29.45 7.44 21.71
C ASN A 245 28.38 7.07 20.68
N LEU A 246 27.65 8.05 20.15
CA LEU A 246 26.58 7.86 19.18
C LEU A 246 27.04 7.27 17.85
N ASN A 247 28.30 7.51 17.45
CA ASN A 247 28.85 6.99 16.21
C ASN A 247 29.25 5.51 16.27
N SER A 248 29.54 4.99 17.47
CA SER A 248 29.90 3.59 17.72
C SER A 248 28.98 2.90 18.73
N ILE A 249 27.77 3.40 18.92
CA ILE A 249 26.88 2.95 20.00
C ILE A 249 26.53 1.45 19.91
N SER A 250 26.41 0.90 18.71
CA SER A 250 26.15 -0.54 18.51
C SER A 250 27.36 -1.39 18.91
N GLU A 251 28.55 -0.93 18.61
CA GLU A 251 29.82 -1.60 18.99
C GLU A 251 29.96 -1.56 20.51
N ASN A 252 29.80 -0.39 21.13
CA ASN A 252 29.89 -0.23 22.59
C ASN A 252 28.88 -1.11 23.32
N ILE A 253 27.63 -1.22 22.83
CA ILE A 253 26.63 -2.12 23.43
C ILE A 253 27.04 -3.58 23.28
N ASN A 254 27.58 -3.99 22.13
CA ASN A 254 28.06 -5.36 21.93
C ASN A 254 29.25 -5.68 22.83
N ASP A 255 30.19 -4.75 22.98
CA ASP A 255 31.34 -4.90 23.87
C ASP A 255 30.89 -5.03 25.32
N ASP A 256 29.93 -4.23 25.76
CA ASP A 256 29.35 -4.32 27.11
C ASP A 256 28.66 -5.67 27.36
N ILE A 257 27.97 -6.22 26.35
CA ILE A 257 27.39 -7.56 26.43
C ILE A 257 28.48 -8.62 26.53
N ASN A 258 29.50 -8.54 25.69
CA ASN A 258 30.61 -9.49 25.67
C ASN A 258 31.41 -9.46 26.97
N ASN A 259 31.54 -8.30 27.60
CA ASN A 259 32.24 -8.09 28.87
C ASN A 259 31.36 -8.39 30.11
N GLY A 260 30.11 -8.82 29.92
CA GLY A 260 29.18 -9.13 31.01
C GLY A 260 28.69 -7.91 31.81
N ILE A 261 28.93 -6.71 31.33
CA ILE A 261 28.44 -5.45 31.93
C ILE A 261 26.93 -5.28 31.67
N LEU A 262 26.51 -5.70 30.50
CA LEU A 262 25.12 -5.64 30.03
C LEU A 262 24.64 -7.06 29.70
N TYR A 263 23.41 -7.37 30.07
CA TYR A 263 22.74 -8.59 29.61
C TYR A 263 21.42 -8.25 28.92
N VAL A 264 20.97 -9.14 28.05
CA VAL A 264 19.74 -8.98 27.28
C VAL A 264 18.68 -9.94 27.84
N GLN A 265 17.54 -9.40 28.25
CA GLN A 265 16.41 -10.15 28.76
C GLN A 265 15.26 -10.16 27.76
N GLU A 266 14.72 -11.33 27.44
CA GLU A 266 13.52 -11.43 26.64
C GLU A 266 12.29 -11.03 27.47
N GLU A 267 11.50 -10.08 26.93
CA GLU A 267 10.27 -9.57 27.56
C GLU A 267 9.01 -10.07 26.82
N SER A 268 9.18 -10.76 25.72
CA SER A 268 8.10 -11.26 24.87
C SER A 268 7.74 -12.70 25.18
N ASN A 269 7.51 -13.09 26.39
CA ASN A 269 7.00 -14.41 26.79
C ASN A 269 7.18 -15.56 25.77
N GLY A 270 8.35 -15.61 25.09
CA GLY A 270 8.95 -16.72 24.38
C GLY A 270 8.27 -17.22 23.09
N ASP A 271 7.00 -16.94 22.79
CA ASP A 271 6.31 -17.55 21.66
C ASP A 271 5.20 -16.66 21.08
N TYR A 272 5.55 -15.39 20.84
CA TYR A 272 4.66 -14.42 20.20
C TYR A 272 4.47 -14.77 18.73
N LYS A 273 3.71 -15.83 18.48
CA LYS A 273 3.52 -16.42 17.16
C LYS A 273 2.06 -16.36 16.75
N VAL A 274 1.82 -15.84 15.56
CA VAL A 274 0.51 -15.87 14.93
C VAL A 274 0.58 -16.68 13.65
N LYS A 275 -0.40 -17.56 13.44
CA LYS A 275 -0.57 -18.32 12.19
C LYS A 275 -1.91 -17.95 11.58
N LEU A 276 -1.89 -17.61 10.29
CA LEU A 276 -3.07 -17.32 9.48
C LEU A 276 -3.14 -18.31 8.32
N ASN A 277 -4.24 -19.06 8.27
CA ASN A 277 -4.59 -19.88 7.12
C ASN A 277 -5.89 -19.36 6.51
N GLN A 278 -5.91 -19.21 5.21
CA GLN A 278 -7.10 -18.81 4.48
C GLN A 278 -7.26 -19.64 3.23
N PHE A 279 -8.42 -20.28 3.11
CA PHE A 279 -8.79 -21.08 1.96
C PHE A 279 -10.04 -20.50 1.32
N VAL A 280 -10.01 -20.30 0.01
CA VAL A 280 -11.14 -19.76 -0.75
C VAL A 280 -11.39 -20.64 -1.96
N ASN A 281 -12.63 -21.06 -2.13
CA ASN A 281 -13.13 -21.78 -3.29
C ASN A 281 -14.26 -21.00 -3.93
N ALA A 282 -14.29 -20.97 -5.25
CA ALA A 282 -15.36 -20.28 -5.94
C ALA A 282 -15.71 -20.93 -7.27
N GLY A 283 -17.00 -21.09 -7.49
CA GLY A 283 -17.57 -21.38 -8.80
C GLY A 283 -18.25 -20.15 -9.37
N TYR A 284 -18.19 -19.98 -10.68
CA TYR A 284 -18.84 -18.85 -11.34
C TYR A 284 -19.36 -19.19 -12.73
N ILE A 285 -20.38 -18.43 -13.12
CA ILE A 285 -20.93 -18.42 -14.48
C ILE A 285 -20.93 -16.96 -14.93
N ASN A 286 -20.40 -16.69 -16.12
CA ASN A 286 -20.36 -15.37 -16.72
C ASN A 286 -20.84 -15.44 -18.17
N LEU A 287 -21.67 -14.51 -18.56
CA LEU A 287 -22.24 -14.39 -19.89
C LEU A 287 -21.88 -13.03 -20.48
N PHE A 288 -21.10 -13.05 -21.56
CA PHE A 288 -20.85 -11.89 -22.38
C PHE A 288 -21.71 -11.98 -23.64
N MET A 289 -22.51 -10.92 -23.91
CA MET A 289 -23.37 -10.85 -25.08
C MET A 289 -23.24 -9.50 -25.79
N THR A 290 -23.33 -9.55 -27.11
CA THR A 290 -23.45 -8.37 -27.96
C THR A 290 -24.81 -8.38 -28.62
N PHE A 291 -25.65 -7.38 -28.36
CA PHE A 291 -26.97 -7.23 -28.96
C PHE A 291 -26.93 -6.17 -30.08
N GLY A 292 -27.17 -6.61 -31.29
CA GLY A 292 -26.98 -5.76 -32.46
C GLY A 292 -25.56 -5.20 -32.50
N GLU A 293 -25.40 -3.97 -32.99
CA GLU A 293 -24.08 -3.32 -33.09
C GLU A 293 -23.77 -2.40 -31.90
N LYS A 294 -24.77 -2.12 -31.05
CA LYS A 294 -24.72 -1.02 -30.08
C LYS A 294 -24.64 -1.44 -28.62
N TRP A 295 -24.97 -2.68 -28.26
CA TRP A 295 -25.02 -3.10 -26.87
C TRP A 295 -24.03 -4.23 -26.59
N ASN A 296 -23.22 -4.06 -25.55
CA ASN A 296 -22.43 -5.13 -24.96
C ASN A 296 -22.89 -5.30 -23.50
N LEU A 297 -23.26 -6.51 -23.14
CA LEU A 297 -23.65 -6.90 -21.81
C LEU A 297 -22.68 -7.95 -21.28
N ASN A 298 -22.18 -7.76 -20.07
CA ASN A 298 -21.42 -8.77 -19.33
C ASN A 298 -22.11 -8.96 -17.98
N ALA A 299 -22.69 -10.14 -17.76
CA ALA A 299 -23.40 -10.47 -16.54
C ALA A 299 -22.88 -11.78 -15.96
N GLY A 300 -22.64 -11.82 -14.67
CA GLY A 300 -22.12 -13.00 -14.00
C GLY A 300 -22.56 -13.13 -12.56
N ILE A 301 -22.47 -14.35 -12.07
CA ILE A 301 -22.65 -14.68 -10.67
C ILE A 301 -21.52 -15.59 -10.21
N ARG A 302 -20.96 -15.29 -9.06
CA ARG A 302 -19.91 -16.05 -8.40
C ARG A 302 -20.36 -16.47 -7.01
N GLY A 303 -20.30 -17.76 -6.72
CA GLY A 303 -20.45 -18.30 -5.37
C GLY A 303 -19.07 -18.56 -4.78
N GLU A 304 -18.81 -18.04 -3.61
CA GLU A 304 -17.51 -18.13 -2.95
C GLU A 304 -17.64 -18.65 -1.53
N SER A 305 -16.97 -19.76 -1.24
CA SER A 305 -16.81 -20.31 0.11
C SER A 305 -15.41 -19.99 0.62
N SER A 306 -15.32 -19.36 1.77
CA SER A 306 -14.04 -19.02 2.39
C SER A 306 -13.97 -19.50 3.83
N THR A 307 -12.81 -20.05 4.21
CA THR A 307 -12.47 -20.42 5.59
C THR A 307 -11.20 -19.68 5.98
N ARG A 308 -11.25 -18.89 7.05
CA ARG A 308 -10.09 -18.20 7.62
C ARG A 308 -9.87 -18.67 9.05
N THR A 309 -8.68 -19.19 9.34
CA THR A 309 -8.27 -19.63 10.68
C THR A 309 -7.08 -18.83 11.16
N ILE A 310 -7.24 -18.20 12.32
CA ILE A 310 -6.16 -17.49 13.02
C ILE A 310 -5.85 -18.25 14.31
N LYS A 311 -4.58 -18.56 14.55
CA LYS A 311 -4.08 -19.12 15.81
C LYS A 311 -3.06 -18.14 16.37
N TYR A 312 -3.27 -17.67 17.61
CA TYR A 312 -2.46 -16.62 18.21
C TYR A 312 -2.39 -16.71 19.72
N ARG A 313 -1.42 -16.04 20.30
CA ARG A 313 -1.34 -15.69 21.72
C ARG A 313 -1.24 -14.17 21.83
N GLU A 314 -1.75 -13.60 22.91
CA GLU A 314 -1.62 -12.18 23.21
C GLU A 314 -0.41 -11.91 24.11
N GLN A 315 0.05 -10.67 24.14
CA GLN A 315 1.24 -10.26 24.90
C GLN A 315 1.14 -10.55 26.41
N GLY A 316 -0.05 -10.51 26.98
CA GLY A 316 -0.29 -10.78 28.39
C GLY A 316 -0.48 -12.25 28.74
N ASP A 317 -0.48 -13.15 27.76
CA ASP A 317 -0.69 -14.58 28.02
C ASP A 317 0.54 -15.19 28.72
N PRO A 318 0.35 -16.03 29.77
CA PRO A 318 1.46 -16.71 30.42
C PRO A 318 2.29 -17.55 29.44
N PHE A 319 3.59 -17.72 29.75
CA PHE A 319 4.45 -18.61 28.99
C PHE A 319 3.88 -20.02 28.94
N GLY A 320 3.87 -20.65 27.76
CA GLY A 320 3.33 -21.99 27.57
C GLY A 320 1.80 -22.07 27.42
N SER A 321 1.07 -20.95 27.48
CA SER A 321 -0.38 -20.94 27.26
C SER A 321 -0.77 -21.56 25.92
N ALA A 322 -1.94 -22.21 25.87
CA ALA A 322 -2.49 -22.72 24.62
C ALA A 322 -2.77 -21.58 23.62
N TYR A 323 -2.59 -21.85 22.34
CA TYR A 323 -2.98 -20.89 21.30
C TYR A 323 -4.50 -20.71 21.29
N ARG A 324 -4.95 -19.46 21.31
CA ARG A 324 -6.32 -19.13 20.93
C ARG A 324 -6.52 -19.45 19.45
N LYS A 325 -7.67 -19.99 19.11
CA LYS A 325 -8.05 -20.32 17.73
C LYS A 325 -9.34 -19.63 17.39
N LYS A 326 -9.35 -18.89 16.30
CA LYS A 326 -10.56 -18.34 15.69
C LYS A 326 -10.68 -18.85 14.26
N THR A 327 -11.88 -19.32 13.90
CA THR A 327 -12.20 -19.76 12.55
C THR A 327 -13.46 -19.02 12.08
N ASP A 328 -13.39 -18.41 10.92
CA ASP A 328 -14.49 -17.76 10.23
C ASP A 328 -14.77 -18.53 8.94
N ASP A 329 -15.97 -19.10 8.83
CA ASP A 329 -16.48 -19.73 7.62
C ASP A 329 -17.56 -18.85 7.01
N LYS A 330 -17.46 -18.57 5.72
CA LYS A 330 -18.39 -17.69 5.03
C LYS A 330 -18.72 -18.22 3.63
N LEU A 331 -20.01 -18.09 3.26
CA LEU A 331 -20.50 -18.32 1.91
C LEU A 331 -21.02 -16.99 1.36
N ASP A 332 -20.47 -16.54 0.25
CA ASP A 332 -20.81 -15.29 -0.39
C ASP A 332 -21.32 -15.50 -1.81
N VAL A 333 -22.37 -14.78 -2.18
CA VAL A 333 -22.89 -14.71 -3.54
C VAL A 333 -22.62 -13.32 -4.08
N LEU A 334 -21.90 -13.26 -5.20
CA LEU A 334 -21.32 -12.05 -5.80
C LEU A 334 -21.83 -11.87 -7.22
N PRO A 335 -23.01 -11.27 -7.41
CA PRO A 335 -23.52 -10.91 -8.74
C PRO A 335 -22.78 -9.69 -9.28
N SER A 336 -22.61 -9.64 -10.60
CA SER A 336 -22.12 -8.48 -11.33
C SER A 336 -22.82 -8.34 -12.68
N ILE A 337 -23.07 -7.10 -13.09
CA ILE A 337 -23.59 -6.76 -14.40
C ILE A 337 -22.91 -5.50 -14.89
N ASN A 338 -22.42 -5.54 -16.12
CA ASN A 338 -21.83 -4.39 -16.82
C ASN A 338 -22.48 -4.28 -18.19
N ALA A 339 -23.08 -3.13 -18.47
CA ALA A 339 -23.69 -2.83 -19.74
C ALA A 339 -22.97 -1.64 -20.40
N LYS A 340 -22.60 -1.79 -21.66
CA LYS A 340 -22.07 -0.72 -22.50
C LYS A 340 -23.02 -0.50 -23.67
N ARG A 341 -23.44 0.75 -23.87
CA ARG A 341 -24.18 1.18 -25.06
C ARG A 341 -23.30 2.09 -25.92
N ILE A 342 -23.09 1.72 -27.16
CA ILE A 342 -22.44 2.55 -28.16
C ILE A 342 -23.54 3.50 -28.69
N LEU A 343 -23.40 4.80 -28.40
CA LEU A 343 -24.38 5.82 -28.82
C LEU A 343 -24.13 6.20 -30.27
N ASN A 344 -22.86 6.42 -30.62
CA ASN A 344 -22.36 6.67 -31.97
C ASN A 344 -20.88 6.23 -32.06
N GLU A 345 -20.21 6.49 -33.18
CA GLU A 345 -18.81 6.09 -33.42
C GLU A 345 -17.84 6.62 -32.34
N ASN A 346 -18.16 7.75 -31.74
CA ASN A 346 -17.29 8.49 -30.84
C ASN A 346 -17.76 8.49 -29.38
N SER A 347 -18.90 7.88 -29.04
CA SER A 347 -19.41 7.96 -27.69
C SER A 347 -20.05 6.68 -27.17
N ASN A 348 -19.84 6.43 -25.87
CA ASN A 348 -20.34 5.27 -25.14
C ASN A 348 -21.00 5.68 -23.83
N LEU A 349 -21.97 4.89 -23.43
CA LEU A 349 -22.56 4.91 -22.09
C LEU A 349 -22.25 3.59 -21.41
N ARG A 350 -21.81 3.61 -20.14
CA ARG A 350 -21.57 2.42 -19.32
C ARG A 350 -22.34 2.48 -18.03
N VAL A 351 -22.84 1.33 -17.62
CA VAL A 351 -23.46 1.11 -16.32
C VAL A 351 -22.87 -0.15 -15.73
N SER A 352 -22.46 -0.10 -14.46
CA SER A 352 -21.93 -1.24 -13.73
C SER A 352 -22.63 -1.38 -12.39
N LEU A 353 -23.02 -2.60 -12.05
CA LEU A 353 -23.56 -2.99 -10.75
C LEU A 353 -22.79 -4.23 -10.28
N ALA A 354 -22.26 -4.22 -9.05
CA ALA A 354 -21.57 -5.37 -8.53
C ALA A 354 -21.60 -5.44 -7.00
N LYS A 355 -21.74 -6.64 -6.47
CA LYS A 355 -21.41 -6.95 -5.07
C LYS A 355 -20.00 -7.52 -5.03
N THR A 356 -19.15 -6.96 -4.15
CA THR A 356 -17.77 -7.42 -3.92
C THR A 356 -17.48 -7.54 -2.43
N ILE A 357 -16.39 -8.22 -2.07
CA ILE A 357 -15.94 -8.41 -0.70
C ILE A 357 -14.54 -7.84 -0.53
N THR A 358 -14.31 -7.17 0.60
CA THR A 358 -12.98 -6.78 1.05
C THR A 358 -12.64 -7.57 2.31
N ARG A 359 -11.58 -8.37 2.25
CA ARG A 359 -11.06 -9.12 3.39
C ARG A 359 -10.00 -8.33 4.13
N PRO A 360 -9.96 -8.43 5.47
CA PRO A 360 -8.87 -7.82 6.23
C PRO A 360 -7.52 -8.36 5.76
N VAL A 361 -6.54 -7.46 5.67
CA VAL A 361 -5.15 -7.87 5.40
C VAL A 361 -4.48 -8.39 6.67
N ALA A 362 -3.37 -9.11 6.50
CA ALA A 362 -2.71 -9.77 7.62
C ALA A 362 -2.35 -8.81 8.77
N MET A 363 -1.84 -7.62 8.47
CA MET A 363 -1.48 -6.62 9.51
C MET A 363 -2.68 -6.15 10.31
N GLU A 364 -3.87 -6.10 9.71
CA GLU A 364 -5.10 -5.73 10.40
C GLU A 364 -5.61 -6.83 11.34
N LEU A 365 -5.24 -8.10 11.07
CA LEU A 365 -5.67 -9.27 11.82
C LEU A 365 -4.70 -9.71 12.92
N LEU A 366 -3.39 -9.42 12.76
CA LEU A 366 -2.36 -9.95 13.65
C LEU A 366 -2.38 -9.18 14.99
N PRO A 367 -2.73 -9.81 16.14
CA PRO A 367 -2.74 -9.15 17.45
C PRO A 367 -1.32 -9.04 18.01
N ILE A 368 -0.42 -8.44 17.24
CA ILE A 368 0.95 -8.16 17.60
C ILE A 368 1.02 -6.70 18.00
N ASN A 369 1.46 -6.40 19.22
CA ASN A 369 1.69 -5.05 19.66
C ASN A 369 3.02 -4.52 19.12
N TYR A 370 2.99 -3.94 17.91
CA TYR A 370 4.16 -3.39 17.24
C TYR A 370 4.44 -1.97 17.76
N ILE A 371 5.60 -1.76 18.37
CA ILE A 371 5.97 -0.47 18.97
C ILE A 371 6.70 0.39 17.94
N ASN A 372 6.24 1.61 17.74
CA ASN A 372 6.86 2.62 16.89
C ASN A 372 7.98 3.39 17.62
N ALA A 373 8.80 4.12 16.86
CA ALA A 373 9.91 4.89 17.43
C ALA A 373 9.46 6.02 18.35
N ASP A 374 8.27 6.57 18.12
CA ASP A 374 7.65 7.63 18.92
C ASP A 374 6.95 7.13 20.20
N GLY A 375 7.07 5.83 20.51
CA GLY A 375 6.42 5.19 21.66
C GLY A 375 4.96 4.80 21.42
N THR A 376 4.37 5.16 20.28
CA THR A 376 3.03 4.67 19.89
C THR A 376 3.10 3.21 19.51
N SER A 377 1.99 2.50 19.64
CA SER A 377 1.92 1.10 19.21
C SER A 377 0.79 0.86 18.22
N GLU A 378 0.95 -0.17 17.41
CA GLU A 378 -0.07 -0.64 16.46
C GLU A 378 -0.33 -2.12 16.68
N SER A 379 -1.61 -2.52 16.76
CA SER A 379 -2.01 -3.90 16.95
C SER A 379 -3.18 -4.26 16.04
N GLY A 380 -3.08 -5.39 15.35
CA GLY A 380 -4.19 -5.94 14.59
C GLY A 380 -5.32 -6.43 15.51
N ASN A 381 -6.46 -6.70 14.90
CA ASN A 381 -7.66 -7.21 15.56
C ASN A 381 -8.10 -8.52 14.90
N PRO A 382 -7.99 -9.67 15.56
CA PRO A 382 -8.39 -10.96 15.01
C PRO A 382 -9.91 -11.09 14.85
N ASP A 383 -10.70 -10.15 15.43
CA ASP A 383 -12.17 -10.16 15.39
C ASP A 383 -12.76 -9.44 14.18
N LEU A 384 -11.93 -8.93 13.29
CA LEU A 384 -12.38 -8.26 12.07
C LEU A 384 -13.18 -9.19 11.16
N LYS A 385 -14.29 -8.65 10.67
CA LYS A 385 -15.16 -9.25 9.67
C LYS A 385 -14.79 -8.73 8.28
N ASP A 386 -15.12 -9.52 7.26
CA ASP A 386 -15.03 -9.07 5.88
C ASP A 386 -16.04 -7.95 5.60
N SER A 387 -15.66 -6.95 4.83
CA SER A 387 -16.57 -5.91 4.37
C SER A 387 -17.29 -6.36 3.10
N GLU A 388 -18.59 -6.08 3.01
CA GLU A 388 -19.41 -6.31 1.83
C GLU A 388 -19.68 -4.99 1.11
N ASN A 389 -19.32 -4.92 -0.17
CA ASN A 389 -19.44 -3.70 -0.96
C ASN A 389 -20.46 -3.86 -2.06
N TYR A 390 -21.44 -2.97 -2.13
CA TYR A 390 -22.41 -2.82 -3.21
C TYR A 390 -22.02 -1.58 -4.01
N ASN A 391 -21.71 -1.77 -5.30
CA ASN A 391 -21.17 -0.73 -6.16
C ASN A 391 -22.16 -0.46 -7.30
N LEU A 392 -22.34 0.83 -7.61
CA LEU A 392 -23.06 1.34 -8.77
C LEU A 392 -22.20 2.39 -9.45
N ASP A 393 -21.96 2.22 -10.75
CA ASP A 393 -21.20 3.17 -11.57
C ASP A 393 -21.99 3.47 -12.83
N PHE A 394 -21.99 4.74 -13.21
CA PHE A 394 -22.52 5.23 -14.47
C PHE A 394 -21.49 6.15 -15.11
N LYS A 395 -21.10 5.89 -16.38
CA LYS A 395 -20.06 6.65 -17.07
C LYS A 395 -20.47 6.94 -18.51
N TYR A 396 -20.39 8.20 -18.91
CA TYR A 396 -20.44 8.66 -20.28
C TYR A 396 -19.01 8.91 -20.79
N GLU A 397 -18.69 8.41 -21.97
CA GLU A 397 -17.39 8.54 -22.62
C GLU A 397 -17.57 9.14 -24.02
N LEU A 398 -16.80 10.16 -24.35
CA LEU A 398 -16.71 10.79 -25.66
C LEU A 398 -15.26 10.77 -26.14
N PHE A 399 -15.03 10.23 -27.32
CA PHE A 399 -13.72 10.13 -27.98
C PHE A 399 -13.77 10.96 -29.28
N PRO A 400 -13.55 12.29 -29.22
CA PRO A 400 -13.65 13.16 -30.41
C PRO A 400 -12.71 12.69 -31.53
N ASN A 401 -11.56 12.10 -31.15
CA ASN A 401 -10.62 11.43 -32.04
C ASN A 401 -9.76 10.42 -31.23
N THR A 402 -8.78 9.80 -31.86
CA THR A 402 -7.93 8.76 -31.23
C THR A 402 -6.98 9.28 -30.14
N LYS A 403 -6.82 10.60 -30.01
CA LYS A 403 -5.92 11.26 -29.06
C LYS A 403 -6.67 12.01 -27.95
N GLU A 404 -7.99 12.05 -28.01
CA GLU A 404 -8.81 12.83 -27.09
C GLU A 404 -9.87 11.96 -26.41
N LEU A 405 -10.07 12.21 -25.14
CA LEU A 405 -11.09 11.60 -24.30
C LEU A 405 -11.75 12.69 -23.46
N PHE A 406 -13.06 12.63 -23.36
CA PHE A 406 -13.83 13.33 -22.34
C PHE A 406 -14.79 12.33 -21.70
N ALA A 407 -14.67 12.12 -20.39
CA ALA A 407 -15.55 11.22 -19.68
C ALA A 407 -16.06 11.85 -18.40
N VAL A 408 -17.33 11.60 -18.11
CA VAL A 408 -18.00 11.98 -16.86
C VAL A 408 -18.64 10.74 -16.27
N GLY A 409 -18.35 10.48 -15.00
CA GLY A 409 -18.89 9.37 -14.24
C GLY A 409 -19.56 9.84 -12.97
N VAL A 410 -20.57 9.10 -12.52
CA VAL A 410 -21.11 9.16 -11.16
C VAL A 410 -21.09 7.77 -10.56
N PHE A 411 -20.79 7.70 -9.28
CA PHE A 411 -20.70 6.43 -8.59
C PHE A 411 -21.35 6.48 -7.21
N GLY A 412 -21.80 5.33 -6.77
CA GLY A 412 -22.33 5.09 -5.43
C GLY A 412 -21.82 3.77 -4.87
N LYS A 413 -21.47 3.74 -3.60
CA LYS A 413 -21.04 2.54 -2.90
C LYS A 413 -21.63 2.48 -1.50
N ILE A 414 -22.13 1.31 -1.13
CA ILE A 414 -22.51 0.99 0.24
C ILE A 414 -21.53 -0.09 0.73
N ILE A 415 -20.92 0.13 1.87
CA ILE A 415 -19.98 -0.80 2.49
C ILE A 415 -20.55 -1.22 3.83
N ASN A 416 -20.90 -2.49 4.00
CA ASN A 416 -21.23 -3.06 5.28
C ASN A 416 -19.95 -3.54 5.96
N ASN A 417 -19.83 -3.32 7.26
CA ASN A 417 -18.65 -3.62 8.07
C ASN A 417 -17.34 -3.02 7.50
N PRO A 418 -17.26 -1.72 7.14
CA PRO A 418 -16.00 -1.13 6.70
C PRO A 418 -14.92 -1.31 7.77
N ILE A 419 -13.70 -1.67 7.35
CA ILE A 419 -12.54 -1.82 8.23
C ILE A 419 -11.87 -0.46 8.35
N GLU A 420 -11.71 0.03 9.59
CA GLU A 420 -11.14 1.34 9.84
C GLU A 420 -10.07 1.29 10.93
N ARG A 421 -9.05 2.11 10.76
CA ARG A 421 -8.00 2.33 11.76
C ARG A 421 -8.53 3.24 12.85
N VAL A 422 -8.42 2.80 14.10
CA VAL A 422 -8.90 3.50 15.30
C VAL A 422 -7.73 3.83 16.20
N PHE A 423 -7.77 5.01 16.75
CA PHE A 423 -6.79 5.51 17.68
C PHE A 423 -7.40 5.56 19.09
N LYS A 424 -6.76 4.89 20.06
CA LYS A 424 -7.22 4.75 21.44
C LYS A 424 -6.15 5.18 22.43
N PRO A 425 -6.53 5.82 23.54
CA PRO A 425 -5.64 5.97 24.70
C PRO A 425 -5.43 4.60 25.36
N THR A 426 -4.26 4.38 25.95
CA THR A 426 -4.02 3.24 26.82
C THR A 426 -3.93 3.68 28.26
N ALA A 427 -4.22 2.74 29.18
CA ALA A 427 -4.10 2.96 30.63
C ALA A 427 -2.63 3.12 31.10
N ASN A 428 -1.66 2.74 30.29
CA ASN A 428 -0.24 2.90 30.59
C ASN A 428 0.19 4.33 30.24
N SER A 429 0.94 4.96 31.12
CA SER A 429 1.40 6.36 31.06
C SER A 429 1.86 6.76 29.64
N GLY A 430 1.06 7.60 28.96
CA GLY A 430 1.38 8.19 27.66
C GLY A 430 1.23 7.27 26.45
N GLY A 431 0.74 6.03 26.61
CA GLY A 431 0.61 5.09 25.51
C GLY A 431 -0.61 5.37 24.64
N GLN A 432 -0.40 5.42 23.33
CA GLN A 432 -1.44 5.48 22.31
C GLN A 432 -1.37 4.22 21.45
N ILE A 433 -2.50 3.53 21.32
CA ILE A 433 -2.60 2.34 20.46
C ILE A 433 -3.44 2.67 19.24
N THR A 434 -2.90 2.35 18.08
CA THR A 434 -3.65 2.26 16.84
C THR A 434 -4.08 0.81 16.63
N THR A 435 -5.37 0.57 16.40
CA THR A 435 -5.92 -0.76 16.09
C THR A 435 -6.95 -0.66 14.97
N PHE A 436 -7.59 -1.76 14.64
CA PHE A 436 -8.57 -1.83 13.57
C PHE A 436 -9.92 -2.32 14.10
N LYS A 437 -11.01 -1.79 13.54
CA LYS A 437 -12.36 -2.26 13.84
C LYS A 437 -13.24 -2.22 12.59
N ASN A 438 -14.35 -2.96 12.62
CA ASN A 438 -15.43 -2.76 11.66
C ASN A 438 -16.40 -1.72 12.20
N SER A 439 -16.68 -0.68 11.43
CA SER A 439 -17.84 0.17 11.63
C SER A 439 -19.09 -0.49 11.04
N GLU A 440 -20.30 0.02 11.31
CA GLU A 440 -21.52 -0.66 10.91
C GLU A 440 -21.76 -0.61 9.39
N GLN A 441 -21.80 0.60 8.84
CA GLN A 441 -22.02 0.83 7.42
C GLN A 441 -21.40 2.16 7.00
N ALA A 442 -20.83 2.19 5.79
CA ALA A 442 -20.43 3.42 5.14
C ALA A 442 -21.15 3.57 3.79
N VAL A 443 -21.49 4.81 3.46
CA VAL A 443 -22.02 5.19 2.15
C VAL A 443 -21.04 6.15 1.51
N ILE A 444 -20.74 5.92 0.24
CA ILE A 444 -19.88 6.78 -0.58
C ILE A 444 -20.64 7.09 -1.86
N TYR A 445 -20.65 8.35 -2.28
CA TYR A 445 -21.14 8.75 -3.58
C TYR A 445 -20.33 9.92 -4.11
N GLY A 446 -20.23 10.01 -5.43
CA GLY A 446 -19.41 11.04 -6.02
C GLY A 446 -19.55 11.13 -7.54
N ALA A 447 -18.78 12.06 -8.07
CA ALA A 447 -18.65 12.28 -9.51
C ALA A 447 -17.17 12.36 -9.90
N GLU A 448 -16.89 11.90 -11.11
CA GLU A 448 -15.54 11.89 -11.70
C GLU A 448 -15.58 12.53 -13.07
N ILE A 449 -14.55 13.31 -13.38
CA ILE A 449 -14.30 13.86 -14.71
C ILE A 449 -12.92 13.41 -15.14
N GLU A 450 -12.80 12.90 -16.34
CA GLU A 450 -11.55 12.54 -16.99
C GLU A 450 -11.48 13.19 -18.37
N MET A 451 -10.38 13.85 -18.65
CA MET A 451 -10.18 14.57 -19.90
C MET A 451 -8.76 14.39 -20.41
N LEU A 452 -8.63 14.05 -21.68
CA LEU A 452 -7.42 14.17 -22.46
C LEU A 452 -7.71 15.07 -23.66
N PHE A 453 -7.04 16.20 -23.73
CA PHE A 453 -7.40 17.29 -24.62
C PHE A 453 -6.20 17.81 -25.40
N GLN A 454 -6.34 17.95 -26.73
CA GLN A 454 -5.32 18.56 -27.58
C GLN A 454 -5.56 20.08 -27.64
N LEU A 455 -4.57 20.89 -27.24
CA LEU A 455 -4.74 22.34 -27.18
C LEU A 455 -4.84 23.01 -28.57
N SER A 456 -4.60 22.26 -29.65
CA SER A 456 -4.89 22.70 -31.04
C SER A 456 -6.36 23.08 -31.26
N ARG A 457 -7.30 22.56 -30.45
CA ARG A 457 -8.71 22.96 -30.48
C ARG A 457 -8.95 24.41 -30.04
N ILE A 458 -8.05 24.95 -29.21
CA ILE A 458 -8.11 26.33 -28.75
C ILE A 458 -7.40 27.23 -29.77
N ASN A 459 -6.19 26.81 -30.16
CA ASN A 459 -5.38 27.53 -31.14
C ASN A 459 -4.41 26.55 -31.83
N GLU A 460 -4.31 26.60 -33.15
CA GLU A 460 -3.41 25.73 -33.92
C GLU A 460 -1.93 25.90 -33.55
N SER A 461 -1.51 27.07 -33.09
CA SER A 461 -0.15 27.27 -32.58
C SER A 461 0.19 26.40 -31.35
N LEU A 462 -0.81 25.87 -30.66
CA LEU A 462 -0.68 24.99 -29.52
C LEU A 462 -0.81 23.49 -29.88
N ALA A 463 -0.69 23.13 -31.17
CA ALA A 463 -0.87 21.76 -31.64
C ALA A 463 0.05 20.72 -30.98
N ASN A 464 1.20 21.19 -30.48
CA ASN A 464 2.17 20.35 -29.80
C ASN A 464 1.88 20.15 -28.30
N PHE A 465 0.85 20.81 -27.77
CA PHE A 465 0.44 20.70 -26.37
C PHE A 465 -0.77 19.80 -26.20
N SER A 466 -0.72 18.97 -25.18
CA SER A 466 -1.86 18.19 -24.68
C SER A 466 -2.03 18.35 -23.19
N LEU A 467 -3.28 18.37 -22.73
CA LEU A 467 -3.66 18.47 -21.33
C LEU A 467 -4.38 17.20 -20.91
N GLY A 468 -3.82 16.49 -19.93
CA GLY A 468 -4.49 15.46 -19.17
C GLY A 468 -5.08 16.07 -17.89
N PHE A 469 -6.29 15.70 -17.55
CA PHE A 469 -6.97 16.15 -16.34
C PHE A 469 -7.93 15.09 -15.84
N ASN A 470 -7.84 14.75 -14.55
CA ASN A 470 -8.89 14.01 -13.88
C ASN A 470 -9.16 14.57 -12.49
N THR A 471 -10.40 14.52 -12.09
CA THR A 471 -10.84 14.92 -10.76
C THR A 471 -11.94 13.99 -10.27
N SER A 472 -11.94 13.73 -8.97
CA SER A 472 -13.02 13.05 -8.28
C SER A 472 -13.50 13.93 -7.13
N LEU A 473 -14.82 14.08 -7.04
CA LEU A 473 -15.52 14.75 -5.94
C LEU A 473 -16.38 13.71 -5.26
N MET A 474 -16.19 13.49 -3.94
CA MET A 474 -16.94 12.48 -3.23
C MET A 474 -17.40 12.96 -1.85
N SER A 475 -18.53 12.42 -1.41
CA SER A 475 -19.03 12.53 -0.06
C SER A 475 -19.11 11.14 0.56
N THR A 476 -18.82 11.05 1.84
CA THR A 476 -18.86 9.80 2.59
C THR A 476 -19.56 10.02 3.91
N ASP A 477 -20.33 9.02 4.34
CA ASP A 477 -21.00 9.00 5.63
C ASP A 477 -20.87 7.61 6.26
N VAL A 478 -20.40 7.54 7.50
CA VAL A 478 -20.31 6.31 8.29
C VAL A 478 -21.34 6.35 9.39
N LYS A 479 -22.26 5.37 9.40
CA LYS A 479 -23.24 5.19 10.46
C LYS A 479 -22.60 4.47 11.65
N ILE A 480 -22.86 4.98 12.82
CA ILE A 480 -22.30 4.49 14.08
C ILE A 480 -23.47 4.19 15.04
N ASP A 481 -23.58 2.94 15.46
CA ASP A 481 -24.53 2.53 16.49
C ASP A 481 -23.86 2.61 17.87
N LEU A 482 -24.07 3.73 18.57
CA LEU A 482 -23.53 3.97 19.91
C LEU A 482 -24.00 2.92 20.94
N LYS A 483 -25.11 2.22 20.71
CA LYS A 483 -25.65 1.20 21.63
C LYS A 483 -24.93 -0.14 21.52
N LYS A 484 -24.35 -0.45 20.36
CA LYS A 484 -23.60 -1.68 20.11
C LYS A 484 -22.12 -1.60 20.43
N GLN A 485 -21.62 -0.40 20.65
CA GLN A 485 -20.23 -0.18 21.01
C GLN A 485 -20.04 -0.42 22.49
N GLY A 486 -19.43 -1.51 22.87
CA GLY A 486 -19.03 -1.78 24.26
C GLY A 486 -18.30 -0.55 24.89
N ASN A 487 -17.19 -0.74 25.57
CA ASN A 487 -16.42 0.37 26.21
C ASN A 487 -15.72 1.35 25.23
N GLU A 488 -16.02 1.30 23.92
CA GLU A 488 -15.40 2.12 22.88
C GLU A 488 -16.36 3.21 22.39
N LEU A 489 -16.46 4.29 23.16
CA LEU A 489 -17.30 5.45 22.81
C LEU A 489 -16.70 6.21 21.61
N GLU A 490 -17.30 6.12 20.43
CA GLU A 490 -17.09 7.12 19.40
C GLU A 490 -17.78 8.44 19.76
N ASN A 491 -17.18 9.56 19.34
CA ASN A 491 -17.61 10.89 19.76
C ASN A 491 -18.82 11.42 18.98
N SER A 492 -19.22 10.76 17.88
CA SER A 492 -20.34 11.22 17.04
C SER A 492 -21.09 10.04 16.40
N THR A 493 -22.37 10.26 16.06
CA THR A 493 -23.22 9.31 15.38
C THR A 493 -22.97 9.21 13.87
N ASN A 494 -22.33 10.25 13.29
CA ASN A 494 -22.01 10.34 11.86
C ASN A 494 -20.64 10.97 11.67
N ARG A 495 -19.87 10.48 10.74
CA ARG A 495 -18.57 11.04 10.33
C ARG A 495 -18.19 10.62 8.90
N LYS A 496 -17.17 11.25 8.35
CA LYS A 496 -16.54 10.82 7.10
C LYS A 496 -15.84 9.49 7.26
N LEU A 497 -15.77 8.71 6.17
CA LEU A 497 -15.02 7.45 6.12
C LEU A 497 -13.52 7.73 6.18
N GLN A 498 -12.81 6.95 6.99
CA GLN A 498 -11.36 6.99 7.10
C GLN A 498 -10.69 6.74 5.75
N GLY A 499 -9.66 7.53 5.44
CA GLY A 499 -8.88 7.42 4.20
C GLY A 499 -9.51 8.07 2.97
N ALA A 500 -10.80 8.46 3.02
CA ALA A 500 -11.49 9.09 1.90
C ALA A 500 -11.32 10.61 1.91
N SER A 501 -10.66 11.16 0.88
CA SER A 501 -10.62 12.61 0.64
C SER A 501 -11.90 13.05 -0.10
N SER A 502 -12.46 14.20 0.28
CA SER A 502 -13.66 14.71 -0.40
C SER A 502 -13.42 15.14 -1.84
N TRP A 503 -12.18 15.37 -2.22
CA TRP A 503 -11.80 15.71 -3.60
C TRP A 503 -10.34 15.36 -3.86
N LEU A 504 -10.04 15.08 -5.13
CA LEU A 504 -8.69 14.93 -5.65
C LEU A 504 -8.63 15.50 -7.07
N ILE A 505 -7.47 16.03 -7.45
CA ILE A 505 -7.20 16.57 -8.78
C ILE A 505 -5.84 16.04 -9.23
N ASN A 506 -5.79 15.51 -10.46
CA ASN A 506 -4.56 15.21 -11.16
C ASN A 506 -4.61 15.91 -12.52
N SER A 507 -3.50 16.52 -12.91
CA SER A 507 -3.38 17.18 -14.20
C SER A 507 -1.97 17.03 -14.73
N ASP A 508 -1.85 16.86 -16.04
CA ASP A 508 -0.57 16.90 -16.74
C ASP A 508 -0.66 17.79 -17.97
N LEU A 509 0.35 18.62 -18.15
CA LEU A 509 0.58 19.42 -19.36
C LEU A 509 1.78 18.87 -20.07
N LYS A 510 1.56 18.37 -21.28
CA LYS A 510 2.58 17.75 -22.12
C LYS A 510 2.84 18.60 -23.35
N TYR A 511 4.12 18.79 -23.68
CA TYR A 511 4.61 19.45 -24.87
C TYR A 511 5.50 18.50 -25.66
N ASP A 512 5.06 18.10 -26.87
CA ASP A 512 5.78 17.23 -27.79
C ASP A 512 6.39 18.05 -28.93
N PHE A 513 7.69 17.90 -29.20
CA PHE A 513 8.34 18.55 -30.31
C PHE A 513 9.43 17.67 -30.94
N ILE A 514 9.72 17.92 -32.19
CA ILE A 514 10.68 17.16 -32.98
C ILE A 514 11.79 18.13 -33.41
N LEU A 515 13.03 17.84 -32.99
CA LEU A 515 14.21 18.62 -33.41
C LEU A 515 14.76 18.14 -34.74
N ASN A 516 14.69 16.81 -34.97
CA ASN A 516 15.12 16.18 -36.20
C ASN A 516 14.29 14.92 -36.44
N LYS A 517 14.32 14.33 -37.62
CA LYS A 517 13.49 13.18 -38.05
C LYS A 517 13.43 12.03 -37.01
N ASP A 518 14.53 11.78 -36.34
CA ASP A 518 14.64 10.72 -35.31
C ASP A 518 14.75 11.27 -33.88
N TRP A 519 14.87 12.57 -33.68
CA TRP A 519 15.00 13.19 -32.36
C TRP A 519 13.69 13.79 -31.88
N LYS A 520 12.98 12.98 -31.12
CA LYS A 520 11.66 13.32 -30.54
C LYS A 520 11.82 13.71 -29.08
N ASN A 521 11.12 14.75 -28.68
CA ASN A 521 11.14 15.27 -27.32
C ASN A 521 9.74 15.33 -26.76
N SER A 522 9.62 15.06 -25.47
CA SER A 522 8.39 15.21 -24.72
C SER A 522 8.69 15.82 -23.35
N MET A 523 8.17 16.99 -23.07
CA MET A 523 8.22 17.63 -21.76
C MET A 523 6.86 17.52 -21.10
N THR A 524 6.79 17.05 -19.87
CA THR A 524 5.54 16.89 -19.14
C THR A 524 5.66 17.50 -17.74
N LEU A 525 4.71 18.35 -17.39
CA LEU A 525 4.51 18.87 -16.05
C LEU A 525 3.33 18.14 -15.42
N VAL A 526 3.51 17.49 -14.29
CA VAL A 526 2.49 16.66 -13.63
C VAL A 526 2.16 17.24 -12.28
N TYR A 527 0.89 17.56 -12.06
CA TYR A 527 0.38 18.10 -10.80
C TYR A 527 -0.65 17.15 -10.18
N ASN A 528 -0.46 16.83 -8.90
CA ASN A 528 -1.39 15.98 -8.13
C ASN A 528 -1.68 16.67 -6.80
N VAL A 529 -2.96 16.68 -6.39
CA VAL A 529 -3.39 17.20 -5.10
C VAL A 529 -4.63 16.47 -4.61
N TYR A 530 -4.72 16.25 -3.30
CA TYR A 530 -5.92 15.74 -2.64
C TYR A 530 -6.25 16.58 -1.40
N GLY A 531 -7.51 16.61 -1.03
CA GLY A 531 -7.99 17.30 0.16
C GLY A 531 -7.73 16.54 1.45
N ASP A 532 -8.01 17.16 2.58
CA ASP A 532 -7.87 16.56 3.91
C ASP A 532 -8.69 15.28 4.04
N ARG A 533 -8.14 14.30 4.81
CA ARG A 533 -8.82 13.02 5.08
C ARG A 533 -8.54 12.53 6.49
N ILE A 534 -9.46 11.75 7.06
CA ILE A 534 -9.26 11.10 8.35
C ILE A 534 -8.17 10.03 8.18
N PHE A 535 -7.05 10.17 8.88
CA PHE A 535 -5.98 9.17 8.94
C PHE A 535 -6.31 8.06 9.93
N ALA A 536 -6.81 8.43 11.12
CA ALA A 536 -7.26 7.50 12.13
C ALA A 536 -8.47 8.08 12.87
N VAL A 537 -9.43 7.21 13.14
CA VAL A 537 -10.66 7.57 13.86
C VAL A 537 -10.35 7.69 15.34
N GLY A 538 -10.68 8.81 15.95
CA GLY A 538 -10.56 9.03 17.39
C GLY A 538 -11.68 8.33 18.16
N SER A 539 -11.39 7.94 19.41
CA SER A 539 -12.34 7.32 20.32
C SER A 539 -12.12 7.77 21.76
N SER A 540 -13.10 7.55 22.62
CA SER A 540 -13.01 7.85 24.07
C SER A 540 -12.66 9.30 24.39
N GLY A 541 -13.28 10.26 23.69
CA GLY A 541 -13.05 11.69 23.88
C GLY A 541 -11.87 12.27 23.10
N ILE A 542 -11.11 11.42 22.36
CA ILE A 542 -10.05 11.87 21.45
C ILE A 542 -10.65 12.17 20.09
N ASP A 543 -10.31 13.31 19.51
CA ASP A 543 -10.73 13.68 18.16
C ASP A 543 -9.99 12.86 17.09
N HIS A 544 -10.45 12.92 15.84
CA HIS A 544 -9.82 12.23 14.72
C HIS A 544 -8.45 12.80 14.41
N ILE A 545 -7.55 11.96 13.92
CA ILE A 545 -6.29 12.38 13.31
C ILE A 545 -6.54 12.61 11.82
N TYR A 546 -6.24 13.79 11.34
CA TYR A 546 -6.36 14.19 9.94
C TYR A 546 -5.00 14.18 9.24
N GLU A 547 -4.96 13.61 8.06
CA GLU A 547 -3.91 13.84 7.07
C GLU A 547 -4.32 15.04 6.23
N LYS A 548 -3.47 16.08 6.23
CA LYS A 548 -3.76 17.33 5.54
C LYS A 548 -3.54 17.22 4.05
N SER A 549 -4.19 18.12 3.32
CA SER A 549 -4.02 18.26 1.87
C SER A 549 -2.54 18.30 1.48
N PHE A 550 -2.19 17.53 0.46
CA PHE A 550 -0.82 17.44 -0.03
C PHE A 550 -0.81 17.61 -1.54
N SER A 551 0.01 18.55 -2.04
CA SER A 551 0.16 18.83 -3.47
C SER A 551 1.56 18.48 -3.94
N LYS A 552 1.67 17.87 -5.12
CA LYS A 552 2.93 17.47 -5.73
C LYS A 552 2.99 17.99 -7.16
N LEU A 553 4.12 18.60 -7.53
CA LEU A 553 4.42 19.02 -8.90
C LEU A 553 5.72 18.36 -9.34
N ASP A 554 5.67 17.63 -10.44
CA ASP A 554 6.81 16.95 -11.05
C ASP A 554 7.01 17.44 -12.47
N PHE A 555 8.26 17.44 -12.94
CA PHE A 555 8.62 17.72 -14.32
C PHE A 555 9.41 16.54 -14.90
N VAL A 556 9.05 16.13 -16.10
CA VAL A 556 9.74 15.05 -16.82
C VAL A 556 10.04 15.50 -18.24
N TRP A 557 11.30 15.35 -18.67
CA TRP A 557 11.71 15.58 -20.04
C TRP A 557 12.31 14.30 -20.63
N THR A 558 11.63 13.73 -21.60
CA THR A 558 12.06 12.54 -22.33
C THR A 558 12.59 12.95 -23.70
N ASN A 559 13.80 12.51 -24.01
CA ASN A 559 14.49 12.74 -25.28
C ASN A 559 14.75 11.40 -25.95
N SER A 560 14.06 11.08 -27.01
CA SER A 560 14.37 9.95 -27.89
C SER A 560 15.27 10.47 -29.02
N ILE A 561 16.59 10.41 -28.80
CA ILE A 561 17.60 10.96 -29.73
C ILE A 561 17.64 10.13 -31.02
N SER A 562 17.45 8.83 -30.89
CA SER A 562 17.37 7.89 -31.99
C SER A 562 16.45 6.72 -31.64
N LYS A 563 16.28 5.77 -32.53
CA LYS A 563 15.56 4.52 -32.24
C LYS A 563 16.21 3.70 -31.12
N SER A 564 17.48 3.92 -30.87
CA SER A 564 18.29 3.15 -29.92
C SER A 564 18.58 3.88 -28.61
N ILE A 565 18.52 5.22 -28.58
CA ILE A 565 18.95 6.02 -27.42
C ILE A 565 17.81 6.90 -26.92
N GLU A 566 17.46 6.72 -25.66
CA GLU A 566 16.54 7.56 -24.92
C GLU A 566 17.21 8.15 -23.68
N LEU A 567 17.06 9.46 -23.48
CA LEU A 567 17.48 10.17 -22.26
C LEU A 567 16.23 10.69 -21.56
N LYS A 568 16.18 10.55 -20.25
CA LYS A 568 15.06 11.08 -19.45
C LYS A 568 15.59 11.86 -18.25
N PHE A 569 15.16 13.11 -18.11
CA PHE A 569 15.40 13.99 -16.98
C PHE A 569 14.12 14.14 -16.18
N GLY A 570 14.22 14.08 -14.86
CA GLY A 570 13.09 14.28 -13.96
C GLY A 570 13.43 15.22 -12.83
N VAL A 571 12.47 16.05 -12.44
CA VAL A 571 12.49 16.85 -11.21
C VAL A 571 11.23 16.50 -10.45
N ASP A 572 11.40 15.84 -9.30
CA ASP A 572 10.31 15.38 -8.46
C ASP A 572 10.05 16.37 -7.32
N ASN A 573 8.77 16.56 -6.99
CA ASN A 573 8.32 17.31 -5.83
C ASN A 573 8.81 18.77 -5.81
N ILE A 574 8.67 19.48 -6.94
CA ILE A 574 9.14 20.87 -7.13
C ILE A 574 8.57 21.82 -6.06
N LEU A 575 7.30 21.64 -5.66
CA LEU A 575 6.64 22.49 -4.66
C LEU A 575 7.16 22.24 -3.24
N ASN A 576 7.73 21.06 -2.97
CA ASN A 576 8.26 20.64 -1.67
C ASN A 576 7.32 20.97 -0.48
N PRO A 577 6.03 20.59 -0.51
CA PRO A 577 5.10 20.88 0.57
C PRO A 577 5.43 20.08 1.82
N SER A 578 5.04 20.60 2.99
CA SER A 578 5.08 19.82 4.22
C SER A 578 3.98 18.77 4.23
N TYR A 579 4.34 17.52 4.51
CA TYR A 579 3.38 16.48 4.87
C TYR A 579 2.98 16.65 6.33
N LYS A 580 1.67 16.73 6.61
CA LYS A 580 1.17 17.02 7.97
C LYS A 580 0.10 16.02 8.41
N LYS A 581 0.17 15.66 9.71
CA LYS A 581 -0.92 15.03 10.44
C LYS A 581 -1.30 15.90 11.63
N GLU A 582 -2.59 16.16 11.78
CA GLU A 582 -3.12 17.02 12.84
C GLU A 582 -4.19 16.28 13.66
N LEU A 583 -4.25 16.55 14.96
CA LEU A 583 -5.28 16.05 15.86
C LEU A 583 -6.44 17.04 15.89
N GLY A 584 -7.64 16.59 15.56
CA GLY A 584 -8.86 17.36 15.66
C GLY A 584 -9.04 18.48 14.66
N SER A 585 -10.07 19.27 14.89
CA SER A 585 -10.30 20.54 14.22
C SER A 585 -10.12 21.68 15.21
N LYS A 586 -9.75 22.86 14.71
CA LYS A 586 -9.54 24.09 15.51
C LYS A 586 -10.70 24.45 16.46
N ASN A 587 -11.89 23.92 16.22
CA ASN A 587 -13.11 24.25 16.98
C ASN A 587 -13.37 23.36 18.19
N THR A 588 -12.64 22.25 18.36
CA THR A 588 -12.88 21.25 19.41
C THR A 588 -11.90 21.35 20.58
N LEU A 589 -10.74 21.94 20.36
CA LEU A 589 -9.70 22.07 21.38
C LEU A 589 -9.29 23.54 21.49
N ASN A 590 -9.35 24.13 22.71
CA ASN A 590 -8.84 25.48 23.03
C ASN A 590 -7.30 25.54 22.95
N ILE A 591 -6.70 25.05 21.86
CA ILE A 591 -5.28 24.88 21.69
C ILE A 591 -4.82 25.74 20.50
N THR A 592 -3.62 26.31 20.56
CA THR A 592 -3.02 27.07 19.45
C THR A 592 -2.81 26.21 18.21
N GLU A 593 -2.83 26.80 17.02
CA GLU A 593 -2.70 26.07 15.74
C GLU A 593 -1.51 25.12 15.69
N ASP A 594 -0.38 25.53 16.24
CA ASP A 594 0.86 24.73 16.26
C ASP A 594 0.78 23.51 17.18
N SER A 595 -0.15 23.47 18.12
CA SER A 595 -0.29 22.38 19.08
C SER A 595 -1.08 21.19 18.56
N LEU A 596 -1.77 21.32 17.43
CA LEU A 596 -2.52 20.23 16.81
C LEU A 596 -1.67 19.34 15.90
N ILE A 597 -0.49 19.80 15.49
CA ILE A 597 0.39 19.06 14.60
C ILE A 597 1.02 17.89 15.35
N LEU A 598 0.66 16.66 14.97
CA LEU A 598 1.27 15.44 15.47
C LEU A 598 2.52 15.06 14.69
N ARG A 599 2.51 15.32 13.37
CA ARG A 599 3.63 15.02 12.49
C ARG A 599 3.73 16.05 11.39
N GLU A 600 4.93 16.54 11.15
CA GLU A 600 5.24 17.39 10.00
C GLU A 600 6.64 17.08 9.48
N PHE A 601 6.78 16.90 8.18
CA PHE A 601 8.08 16.75 7.53
C PHE A 601 8.03 17.15 6.06
N LYS A 602 9.21 17.49 5.50
CA LYS A 602 9.41 17.72 4.07
C LYS A 602 10.20 16.58 3.45
N LYS A 603 9.86 16.22 2.19
CA LYS A 603 10.55 15.16 1.44
C LYS A 603 11.75 15.67 0.63
N GLY A 604 11.82 16.99 0.41
CA GLY A 604 12.83 17.60 -0.48
C GLY A 604 12.43 17.52 -1.96
N VAL A 605 13.23 18.18 -2.80
CA VAL A 605 13.15 18.13 -4.27
C VAL A 605 14.14 17.08 -4.77
N GLY A 606 13.67 16.17 -5.63
CA GLY A 606 14.49 15.12 -6.22
C GLY A 606 14.86 15.42 -7.67
N PHE A 607 16.06 14.99 -8.10
CA PHE A 607 16.49 15.06 -9.49
C PHE A 607 16.82 13.65 -9.97
N SER A 608 16.45 13.32 -11.21
CA SER A 608 16.74 12.02 -11.82
C SER A 608 17.24 12.19 -13.25
N PHE A 609 18.15 11.31 -13.64
CA PHE A 609 18.65 11.19 -15.00
C PHE A 609 18.72 9.71 -15.38
N ASN A 610 18.14 9.37 -16.54
CA ASN A 610 18.12 7.99 -17.03
C ASN A 610 18.65 7.96 -18.47
N ILE A 611 19.38 6.92 -18.79
CA ILE A 611 19.84 6.60 -20.15
C ILE A 611 19.30 5.22 -20.49
N GLY A 612 18.53 5.12 -21.56
CA GLY A 612 18.08 3.87 -22.16
C GLY A 612 18.79 3.59 -23.47
N TYR A 613 19.27 2.37 -23.66
CA TYR A 613 19.81 1.91 -24.92
C TYR A 613 19.09 0.65 -25.39
N THR A 614 18.56 0.69 -26.61
CA THR A 614 17.89 -0.44 -27.27
C THR A 614 18.76 -0.92 -28.43
N PHE A 615 19.14 -2.21 -28.41
CA PHE A 615 20.02 -2.87 -29.40
C PHE A 615 19.27 -3.87 -30.28
#